data_5230e98d47a8f5d890465ca7148fcc9b
#
_entry.id   5230e98d47a8f5d890465ca7148fcc9b
#
_cell.length_a   1.000
_cell.length_b   1.000
_cell.length_c   1.000
_cell.angle_alpha   90.00
_cell.angle_beta   90.00
_cell.angle_gamma   90.00
#
_symmetry.space_group_name_H-M   'P 1'
#
loop_
_entity.id
_entity.type
_entity.pdbx_description
1 polymer ?
#
loop_
_entity_poly.entity_id
_entity_poly.type
_entity_poly.pdbx_seq_one_letter_code
_entity_poly.pdbx_strand_id
1 'polypeptide(L)'
;MAIFSAVNRYLAKIMNGFPQYDVRMEETHHVHKLDAPSGTAITLAEEIVNDLDRKTAWVKGEQHLADGTVEGTNVCEPAELPIESIRRDEVPGIHSIIYNSEADCITITHDAHSRKGFALGAVLAAEFTKEHEGLLTIGDMFKF
;
A
#
# COMPACT_ATOMS: atom_id res chain seq x y z
N MET A 1 3.45 9.36 2.34
CA MET A 1 3.57 7.87 2.40
C MET A 1 4.16 7.35 3.72
N ALA A 2 5.17 7.99 4.30
CA ALA A 2 5.80 7.49 5.54
C ALA A 2 4.80 7.36 6.71
N ILE A 3 3.91 8.33 6.90
CA ILE A 3 2.85 8.27 7.91
C ILE A 3 1.90 7.12 7.62
N PHE A 4 1.46 6.99 6.38
CA PHE A 4 0.54 5.93 5.96
C PHE A 4 1.16 4.53 6.18
N SER A 5 2.44 4.37 5.83
CA SER A 5 3.20 3.14 6.08
C SER A 5 3.27 2.80 7.58
N ALA A 6 3.53 3.79 8.44
CA ALA A 6 3.55 3.58 9.90
C ALA A 6 2.18 3.14 10.43
N VAL A 7 1.09 3.77 9.97
CA VAL A 7 -0.28 3.38 10.33
C VAL A 7 -0.59 1.97 9.83
N ASN A 8 -0.18 1.64 8.60
CA ASN A 8 -0.35 0.31 8.01
C ASN A 8 0.30 -0.78 8.87
N ARG A 9 1.55 -0.59 9.27
CA ARG A 9 2.26 -1.54 10.13
C ARG A 9 1.60 -1.69 11.50
N TYR A 10 1.21 -0.57 12.11
CA TYR A 10 0.53 -0.59 13.40
C TYR A 10 -0.81 -1.33 13.33
N LEU A 11 -1.61 -1.05 12.30
CA LEU A 11 -2.89 -1.73 12.09
C LEU A 11 -2.70 -3.23 11.85
N ALA A 12 -1.71 -3.64 11.06
CA ALA A 12 -1.41 -5.05 10.83
C ALA A 12 -1.08 -5.78 12.14
N LYS A 13 -0.29 -5.17 13.00
CA LYS A 13 0.03 -5.73 14.34
C LYS A 13 -1.20 -5.91 15.20
N ILE A 14 -2.11 -4.93 15.22
CA ILE A 14 -3.39 -5.04 15.93
C ILE A 14 -4.21 -6.18 15.33
N MET A 15 -4.36 -6.20 14.00
CA MET A 15 -5.19 -7.17 13.29
C MET A 15 -4.66 -8.59 13.35
N ASN A 16 -3.39 -8.78 13.66
CA ASN A 16 -2.83 -10.10 13.91
C ASN A 16 -3.54 -10.84 15.05
N GLY A 17 -4.08 -10.11 16.03
CA GLY A 17 -4.87 -10.65 17.13
C GLY A 17 -6.36 -10.88 16.81
N PHE A 18 -6.82 -10.52 15.59
CA PHE A 18 -8.23 -10.57 15.19
C PHE A 18 -8.43 -11.33 13.88
N PRO A 19 -8.35 -12.68 13.90
CA PRO A 19 -8.34 -13.50 12.69
C PRO A 19 -9.66 -13.52 11.90
N GLN A 20 -10.75 -12.98 12.45
CA GLN A 20 -12.02 -12.82 11.73
C GLN A 20 -11.95 -11.79 10.60
N TYR A 21 -10.94 -10.91 10.59
CA TYR A 21 -10.70 -9.96 9.51
C TYR A 21 -9.80 -10.57 8.44
N ASP A 22 -10.26 -10.56 7.19
CA ASP A 22 -9.41 -10.80 6.04
C ASP A 22 -8.96 -9.48 5.44
N VAL A 23 -7.79 -9.46 4.81
CA VAL A 23 -7.20 -8.24 4.26
C VAL A 23 -7.02 -8.36 2.75
N ARG A 24 -7.36 -7.28 2.05
CA ARG A 24 -7.06 -7.07 0.63
C ARG A 24 -6.59 -5.65 0.39
N MET A 25 -6.01 -5.41 -0.75
CA MET A 25 -5.50 -4.10 -1.13
C MET A 25 -5.98 -3.67 -2.51
N GLU A 26 -6.13 -2.38 -2.68
CA GLU A 26 -6.39 -1.74 -3.97
C GLU A 26 -5.40 -0.59 -4.19
N GLU A 27 -4.93 -0.43 -5.43
CA GLU A 27 -4.18 0.75 -5.82
C GLU A 27 -4.73 1.31 -7.14
N THR A 28 -4.81 2.63 -7.22
CA THR A 28 -5.24 3.33 -8.43
C THR A 28 -4.18 4.33 -8.85
N HIS A 29 -3.81 4.28 -10.12
CA HIS A 29 -2.88 5.21 -10.75
C HIS A 29 -3.37 5.65 -12.13
N HIS A 30 -2.71 6.65 -12.69
CA HIS A 30 -2.98 7.16 -14.04
C HIS A 30 -2.82 6.06 -15.10
N VAL A 31 -3.47 6.29 -16.24
CA VAL A 31 -3.51 5.36 -17.37
C VAL A 31 -2.17 5.08 -18.02
N HIS A 32 -1.17 5.94 -17.78
CA HIS A 32 0.19 5.83 -18.35
C HIS A 32 1.12 4.92 -17.51
N LYS A 33 0.69 4.49 -16.32
CA LYS A 33 1.49 3.60 -15.47
C LYS A 33 1.43 2.17 -15.98
N LEU A 34 2.57 1.65 -16.40
CA LEU A 34 2.66 0.31 -17.03
C LEU A 34 2.80 -0.82 -16.01
N ASP A 35 3.55 -0.60 -14.94
CA ASP A 35 3.74 -1.62 -13.89
C ASP A 35 2.50 -1.74 -13.01
N ALA A 36 2.18 -2.96 -12.62
CA ALA A 36 1.11 -3.32 -11.69
C ALA A 36 1.44 -4.62 -10.96
N PRO A 37 1.24 -4.72 -9.64
CA PRO A 37 0.92 -3.62 -8.74
C PRO A 37 2.02 -2.55 -8.68
N SER A 38 1.67 -1.35 -8.18
CA SER A 38 2.67 -0.30 -7.97
C SER A 38 3.72 -0.71 -6.94
N GLY A 39 4.94 -0.17 -7.05
CA GLY A 39 6.01 -0.42 -6.09
C GLY A 39 5.61 -0.07 -4.65
N THR A 40 4.87 1.03 -4.46
CA THR A 40 4.32 1.41 -3.16
C THR A 40 3.33 0.38 -2.62
N ALA A 41 2.44 -0.14 -3.46
CA ALA A 41 1.49 -1.19 -3.05
C ALA A 41 2.21 -2.45 -2.62
N ILE A 42 3.25 -2.86 -3.35
CA ILE A 42 4.08 -4.02 -3.00
C ILE A 42 4.74 -3.82 -1.63
N THR A 43 5.34 -2.66 -1.39
CA THR A 43 5.97 -2.33 -0.10
C THR A 43 4.96 -2.40 1.04
N LEU A 44 3.78 -1.80 0.88
CA LEU A 44 2.72 -1.86 1.88
C LEU A 44 2.23 -3.30 2.14
N ALA A 45 2.12 -4.11 1.10
CA ALA A 45 1.74 -5.52 1.22
C ALA A 45 2.80 -6.33 1.97
N GLU A 46 4.07 -6.10 1.69
CA GLU A 46 5.18 -6.75 2.40
C GLU A 46 5.21 -6.38 3.89
N GLU A 47 4.90 -5.13 4.22
CA GLU A 47 4.75 -4.67 5.60
C GLU A 47 3.62 -5.44 6.32
N ILE A 48 2.48 -5.62 5.66
CA ILE A 48 1.35 -6.40 6.22
C ILE A 48 1.74 -7.86 6.42
N VAL A 49 2.32 -8.49 5.41
CA VAL A 49 2.76 -9.89 5.48
C VAL A 49 3.76 -10.11 6.61
N ASN A 50 4.64 -9.15 6.85
CA ASN A 50 5.63 -9.22 7.93
C ASN A 50 4.98 -9.23 9.32
N ASP A 51 3.87 -8.53 9.52
CA ASP A 51 3.24 -8.34 10.83
C ASP A 51 1.94 -9.14 11.00
N LEU A 52 1.45 -9.81 9.97
CA LEU A 52 0.20 -10.57 9.96
C LEU A 52 0.47 -12.05 9.67
N ASP A 53 0.54 -12.87 10.70
CA ASP A 53 0.99 -14.27 10.62
C ASP A 53 0.18 -15.14 9.65
N ARG A 54 -1.12 -14.85 9.49
CA ARG A 54 -2.01 -15.60 8.58
C ARG A 54 -1.82 -15.27 7.10
N LYS A 55 -0.99 -14.27 6.75
CA LYS A 55 -0.62 -13.95 5.38
C LYS A 55 0.86 -14.26 5.15
N THR A 56 1.17 -15.05 4.13
CA THR A 56 2.54 -15.51 3.83
C THR A 56 3.15 -14.83 2.61
N ALA A 57 2.31 -14.33 1.69
CA ALA A 57 2.75 -13.63 0.48
C ALA A 57 1.65 -12.71 -0.05
N TRP A 58 2.03 -11.71 -0.81
CA TRP A 58 1.09 -10.96 -1.64
C TRP A 58 1.00 -11.60 -3.03
N VAL A 59 -0.13 -11.41 -3.72
CA VAL A 59 -0.35 -11.84 -5.10
C VAL A 59 -0.96 -10.69 -5.90
N LYS A 60 -0.66 -10.67 -7.20
CA LYS A 60 -1.32 -9.76 -8.12
C LYS A 60 -2.78 -10.20 -8.30
N GLY A 61 -3.71 -9.33 -7.94
CA GLY A 61 -5.13 -9.50 -8.14
C GLY A 61 -5.59 -9.04 -9.53
N GLU A 62 -6.84 -8.61 -9.62
CA GLU A 62 -7.37 -8.03 -10.85
C GLU A 62 -6.61 -6.78 -11.26
N GLN A 63 -6.43 -6.61 -12.58
CA GLN A 63 -5.93 -5.39 -13.18
C GLN A 63 -7.01 -4.78 -14.07
N HIS A 64 -7.45 -3.59 -13.72
CA HIS A 64 -8.42 -2.80 -14.50
C HIS A 64 -7.66 -1.85 -15.41
N LEU A 65 -7.68 -2.12 -16.72
CA LEU A 65 -6.99 -1.34 -17.73
C LEU A 65 -7.79 -0.07 -18.09
N ALA A 66 -7.10 0.88 -18.73
CA ALA A 66 -7.69 2.16 -19.12
C ALA A 66 -8.89 2.02 -20.08
N ASP A 67 -8.94 0.97 -20.89
CA ASP A 67 -10.02 0.67 -21.83
C ASP A 67 -11.22 -0.04 -21.19
N GLY A 68 -11.19 -0.29 -19.88
CA GLY A 68 -12.23 -1.01 -19.15
C GLY A 68 -12.05 -2.52 -19.09
N THR A 69 -11.02 -3.07 -19.75
CA THR A 69 -10.70 -4.50 -19.69
C THR A 69 -10.20 -4.86 -18.30
N VAL A 70 -10.68 -6.00 -17.78
CA VAL A 70 -10.23 -6.57 -16.51
C VAL A 70 -9.47 -7.86 -16.78
N GLU A 71 -8.24 -7.94 -16.25
CA GLU A 71 -7.37 -9.12 -16.35
C GLU A 71 -7.07 -9.67 -14.96
N GLY A 72 -6.87 -10.99 -14.88
CA GLY A 72 -6.54 -11.65 -13.62
C GLY A 72 -7.75 -11.86 -12.71
N THR A 73 -7.50 -12.17 -11.45
CA THR A 73 -8.53 -12.46 -10.45
C THR A 73 -8.08 -12.04 -9.05
N ASN A 74 -9.02 -11.59 -8.24
CA ASN A 74 -8.80 -11.36 -6.80
C ASN A 74 -8.99 -12.65 -5.98
N VAL A 75 -9.44 -13.73 -6.60
CA VAL A 75 -9.57 -15.04 -5.94
C VAL A 75 -8.18 -15.63 -5.72
N CYS A 76 -7.85 -15.90 -4.48
CA CYS A 76 -6.53 -16.41 -4.09
C CYS A 76 -6.67 -17.34 -2.87
N GLU A 77 -5.57 -17.97 -2.49
CA GLU A 77 -5.53 -18.79 -1.29
C GLU A 77 -5.69 -17.92 -0.02
N PRO A 78 -6.24 -18.47 1.09
CA PRO A 78 -6.44 -17.71 2.32
C PRO A 78 -5.17 -17.07 2.89
N ALA A 79 -4.01 -17.69 2.68
CA ALA A 79 -2.71 -17.17 3.13
C ALA A 79 -2.12 -16.11 2.21
N GLU A 80 -2.77 -15.79 1.10
CA GLU A 80 -2.31 -14.80 0.14
C GLU A 80 -3.06 -13.49 0.29
N LEU A 81 -2.34 -12.37 0.08
CA LEU A 81 -2.87 -11.02 0.10
C LEU A 81 -3.01 -10.51 -1.34
N PRO A 82 -4.24 -10.38 -1.88
CA PRO A 82 -4.41 -9.88 -3.24
C PRO A 82 -4.31 -8.36 -3.30
N ILE A 83 -3.65 -7.87 -4.36
CA ILE A 83 -3.56 -6.44 -4.68
C ILE A 83 -4.27 -6.20 -6.01
N GLU A 84 -5.40 -5.50 -5.96
CA GLU A 84 -6.12 -5.06 -7.14
C GLU A 84 -5.50 -3.77 -7.67
N SER A 85 -5.29 -3.70 -8.97
CA SER A 85 -4.65 -2.55 -9.63
C SER A 85 -5.62 -1.90 -10.62
N ILE A 86 -5.87 -0.61 -10.47
CA ILE A 86 -6.81 0.15 -11.28
C ILE A 86 -6.06 1.27 -11.99
N ARG A 87 -6.28 1.40 -13.30
CA ARG A 87 -5.71 2.48 -14.13
C ARG A 87 -6.83 3.39 -14.59
N ARG A 88 -6.82 4.64 -14.12
CA ARG A 88 -7.91 5.58 -14.33
C ARG A 88 -7.40 7.02 -14.45
N ASP A 89 -7.80 7.68 -15.50
CA ASP A 89 -7.56 9.12 -15.71
C ASP A 89 -6.08 9.51 -15.45
N GLU A 90 -5.86 10.62 -14.80
CA GLU A 90 -4.55 11.14 -14.41
C GLU A 90 -4.31 11.01 -12.89
N VAL A 91 -4.90 10.02 -12.23
CA VAL A 91 -4.79 9.80 -10.79
C VAL A 91 -3.33 9.69 -10.37
N PRO A 92 -2.85 10.56 -9.46
CA PRO A 92 -1.45 10.55 -9.00
C PRO A 92 -1.08 9.27 -8.23
N GLY A 93 -2.02 8.73 -7.47
CA GLY A 93 -1.88 7.50 -6.72
C GLY A 93 -2.81 7.45 -5.53
N ILE A 94 -3.60 6.36 -5.45
CA ILE A 94 -4.48 6.05 -4.31
C ILE A 94 -4.14 4.64 -3.87
N HIS A 95 -3.94 4.45 -2.58
CA HIS A 95 -3.68 3.15 -1.98
C HIS A 95 -4.67 2.91 -0.85
N SER A 96 -5.38 1.80 -0.90
CA SER A 96 -6.35 1.40 0.14
C SER A 96 -6.02 0.02 0.67
N ILE A 97 -6.10 -0.12 1.98
CA ILE A 97 -5.94 -1.37 2.69
C ILE A 97 -7.25 -1.65 3.41
N ILE A 98 -7.84 -2.80 3.15
CA ILE A 98 -9.20 -3.13 3.54
C ILE A 98 -9.18 -4.40 4.37
N TYR A 99 -9.54 -4.27 5.64
CA TYR A 99 -9.76 -5.38 6.56
C TYR A 99 -11.27 -5.61 6.69
N ASN A 100 -11.73 -6.74 6.21
CA ASN A 100 -13.15 -7.07 6.17
C ASN A 100 -13.48 -8.28 7.03
N SER A 101 -14.56 -8.17 7.80
CA SER A 101 -15.15 -9.27 8.56
C SER A 101 -16.62 -9.43 8.19
N GLU A 102 -17.27 -10.45 8.73
CA GLU A 102 -18.72 -10.61 8.58
C GLU A 102 -19.50 -9.43 9.19
N ALA A 103 -18.98 -8.84 10.27
CA ALA A 103 -19.67 -7.81 11.03
C ALA A 103 -19.39 -6.39 10.49
N ASP A 104 -18.17 -6.11 10.05
CA ASP A 104 -17.73 -4.77 9.68
C ASP A 104 -16.51 -4.77 8.75
N CYS A 105 -16.15 -3.58 8.29
CA CYS A 105 -15.00 -3.36 7.43
C CYS A 105 -14.23 -2.15 7.93
N ILE A 106 -12.90 -2.29 8.05
CA ILE A 106 -11.99 -1.19 8.38
C ILE A 106 -11.11 -0.93 7.18
N THR A 107 -11.14 0.29 6.66
CA THR A 107 -10.36 0.70 5.50
C THR A 107 -9.49 1.89 5.85
N ILE A 108 -8.21 1.83 5.48
CA ILE A 108 -7.33 2.99 5.49
C ILE A 108 -6.94 3.33 4.06
N THR A 109 -6.96 4.61 3.73
CA THR A 109 -6.69 5.09 2.37
C THR A 109 -5.74 6.28 2.39
N HIS A 110 -4.71 6.22 1.53
CA HIS A 110 -3.89 7.36 1.16
C HIS A 110 -4.26 7.78 -0.25
N ASP A 111 -4.78 8.98 -0.39
CA ASP A 111 -5.21 9.58 -1.65
C ASP A 111 -4.32 10.80 -1.96
N ALA A 112 -3.40 10.64 -2.90
CA ALA A 112 -2.54 11.74 -3.34
C ALA A 112 -3.31 12.64 -4.32
N HIS A 113 -3.53 13.90 -3.94
CA HIS A 113 -4.21 14.87 -4.80
C HIS A 113 -3.27 15.44 -5.88
N SER A 114 -1.96 15.38 -5.65
CA SER A 114 -0.92 15.81 -6.59
C SER A 114 0.42 15.16 -6.23
N ARG A 115 1.42 15.33 -7.11
CA ARG A 115 2.79 14.89 -6.83
C ARG A 115 3.57 15.82 -5.89
N LYS A 116 2.99 16.94 -5.46
CA LYS A 116 3.63 17.91 -4.56
C LYS A 116 4.07 17.31 -3.23
N GLY A 117 3.26 16.41 -2.68
CA GLY A 117 3.61 15.73 -1.43
C GLY A 117 4.85 14.84 -1.56
N PHE A 118 5.00 14.18 -2.69
CA PHE A 118 6.18 13.36 -2.98
C PHE A 118 7.43 14.23 -3.16
N ALA A 119 7.31 15.33 -3.90
CA ALA A 119 8.40 16.30 -4.09
C ALA A 119 8.82 16.93 -2.76
N LEU A 120 7.86 17.34 -1.92
CA LEU A 120 8.15 17.88 -0.58
C LEU A 120 8.87 16.85 0.28
N GLY A 121 8.43 15.60 0.28
CA GLY A 121 9.09 14.51 1.00
C GLY A 121 10.54 14.31 0.57
N ALA A 122 10.82 14.40 -0.73
CA ALA A 122 12.17 14.30 -1.25
C ALA A 122 13.05 15.47 -0.79
N VAL A 123 12.53 16.70 -0.74
CA VAL A 123 13.25 17.86 -0.21
C VAL A 123 13.55 17.69 1.27
N LEU A 124 12.58 17.27 2.07
CA LEU A 124 12.78 17.03 3.50
C LEU A 124 13.81 15.92 3.74
N ALA A 125 13.80 14.86 2.94
CA ALA A 125 14.81 13.81 3.02
C ALA A 125 16.21 14.34 2.67
N ALA A 126 16.33 15.16 1.63
CA ALA A 126 17.60 15.78 1.26
C ALA A 126 18.14 16.74 2.35
N GLU A 127 17.27 17.50 3.00
CA GLU A 127 17.65 18.35 4.14
C GLU A 127 18.10 17.51 5.33
N PHE A 128 17.40 16.44 5.65
CA PHE A 128 17.76 15.53 6.73
C PHE A 128 19.15 14.93 6.52
N THR A 129 19.52 14.56 5.29
CA THR A 129 20.83 13.96 4.99
C THR A 129 21.99 14.93 5.15
N LYS A 130 21.78 16.25 5.17
CA LYS A 130 22.84 17.24 5.43
C LYS A 130 23.38 17.17 6.85
N GLU A 131 22.55 16.73 7.78
CA GLU A 131 22.86 16.73 9.23
C GLU A 131 23.12 15.33 9.78
N HIS A 132 23.02 14.31 8.94
CA HIS A 132 23.16 12.90 9.33
C HIS A 132 24.06 12.15 8.36
N GLU A 133 24.85 11.23 8.88
CA GLU A 133 25.81 10.42 8.10
C GLU A 133 25.45 8.93 8.18
N GLY A 134 25.91 8.17 7.18
CA GLY A 134 25.73 6.73 7.11
C GLY A 134 24.56 6.31 6.23
N LEU A 135 24.15 5.06 6.38
CA LEU A 135 22.96 4.54 5.71
C LEU A 135 21.70 5.02 6.45
N LEU A 136 21.00 5.94 5.83
CA LEU A 136 19.80 6.56 6.40
C LEU A 136 18.54 5.97 5.77
N THR A 137 17.52 5.76 6.61
CA THR A 137 16.21 5.26 6.19
C THR A 137 15.12 6.28 6.51
N ILE A 138 13.93 6.05 5.96
CA ILE A 138 12.74 6.85 6.31
C ILE A 138 12.44 6.76 7.81
N GLY A 139 12.72 5.63 8.45
CA GLY A 139 12.55 5.44 9.89
C GLY A 139 13.48 6.33 10.73
N ASP A 140 14.66 6.68 10.22
CA ASP A 140 15.57 7.61 10.89
C ASP A 140 15.08 9.05 10.82
N MET A 141 14.41 9.41 9.72
CA MET A 141 13.86 10.74 9.49
C MET A 141 12.58 10.99 10.29
N PHE A 142 11.71 9.97 10.38
CA PHE A 142 10.44 10.02 11.10
C PHE A 142 10.47 9.06 12.29
N LYS A 143 10.26 9.58 13.49
CA LYS A 143 10.23 8.79 14.73
C LYS A 143 8.79 8.36 15.05
N PHE A 144 8.37 7.30 14.44
CA PHE A 144 7.06 6.70 14.70
C PHE A 144 7.15 5.52 15.66
#